data_a49cfe4112dff0037c1e247dc43f9c6b
#
_entry.id   a49cfe4112dff0037c1e247dc43f9c6b
#
_cell.length_a   1.000
_cell.length_b   1.000
_cell.length_c   1.000
_cell.angle_alpha   90.00
_cell.angle_beta   90.00
_cell.angle_gamma   90.00
#
_symmetry.space_group_name_H-M   'P 1'
#
loop_
_entity.id
_entity.type
_entity.pdbx_description
1 polymer ?
#
loop_
_entity_poly.entity_id
_entity_poly.type
_entity_poly.pdbx_seq_one_letter_code
_entity_poly.pdbx_strand_id
1 'polypeptide(L)'
;MNSIKSNKLLLDIVFEKNFKQVNIEKLENIDFEWLIDSFLVKQSLVMFYASAGSGKSYFMLYLSKYLLDNNKVDRIFYFDGDNNERILKERKGSEFLKSSNFYYFFSNNTNKFSLFRDLKKAK
;
A
#
# COMPACT_ATOMS: atom_id res chain seq x y z
N MET A 1 -13.02 -38.99 -25.72
CA MET A 1 -11.62 -38.52 -25.71
C MET A 1 -11.38 -37.24 -26.49
N ASN A 2 -11.95 -37.05 -27.66
CA ASN A 2 -11.77 -35.80 -28.43
C ASN A 2 -12.42 -34.56 -27.81
N SER A 3 -13.51 -34.70 -27.04
CA SER A 3 -14.19 -33.59 -26.37
C SER A 3 -13.38 -32.96 -25.21
N ILE A 4 -12.61 -33.78 -24.48
CA ILE A 4 -11.76 -33.30 -23.36
C ILE A 4 -10.57 -32.50 -23.90
N LYS A 5 -9.95 -32.94 -24.99
CA LYS A 5 -8.85 -32.20 -25.65
C LYS A 5 -9.32 -30.89 -26.26
N SER A 6 -10.50 -30.84 -26.89
CA SER A 6 -11.04 -29.62 -27.49
C SER A 6 -11.50 -28.60 -26.42
N ASN A 7 -12.05 -29.06 -25.29
CA ASN A 7 -12.42 -28.18 -24.18
C ASN A 7 -11.20 -27.60 -23.47
N LYS A 8 -10.13 -28.37 -23.35
CA LYS A 8 -8.85 -27.84 -22.81
C LYS A 8 -8.26 -26.77 -23.74
N LEU A 9 -8.28 -26.98 -25.05
CA LEU A 9 -7.79 -26.02 -26.04
C LEU A 9 -8.61 -24.73 -26.05
N LEU A 10 -9.95 -24.82 -25.91
CA LEU A 10 -10.83 -23.63 -25.79
C LEU A 10 -10.59 -22.85 -24.50
N LEU A 11 -10.40 -23.53 -23.37
CA LEU A 11 -10.04 -22.93 -22.12
C LEU A 11 -8.68 -22.21 -22.23
N ASP A 12 -7.70 -22.86 -22.84
CA ASP A 12 -6.38 -22.28 -23.07
C ASP A 12 -6.48 -21.00 -23.93
N ILE A 13 -7.22 -21.03 -25.04
CA ILE A 13 -7.40 -19.86 -25.91
C ILE A 13 -8.14 -18.71 -25.23
N VAL A 14 -9.18 -18.99 -24.44
CA VAL A 14 -10.00 -17.96 -23.79
C VAL A 14 -9.29 -17.37 -22.55
N PHE A 15 -8.58 -18.19 -21.81
CA PHE A 15 -7.93 -17.77 -20.56
C PHE A 15 -6.52 -17.26 -20.77
N GLU A 16 -5.71 -17.79 -21.65
CA GLU A 16 -4.33 -17.33 -21.91
C GLU A 16 -4.24 -15.86 -22.32
N LYS A 17 -5.26 -15.34 -22.96
CA LYS A 17 -5.30 -13.92 -23.35
C LYS A 17 -5.43 -12.97 -22.16
N ASN A 18 -6.10 -13.40 -21.10
CA ASN A 18 -6.44 -12.54 -19.95
C ASN A 18 -5.88 -13.08 -18.62
N PHE A 19 -5.54 -14.36 -18.55
CA PHE A 19 -5.10 -15.02 -17.34
C PHE A 19 -3.89 -15.90 -17.64
N LYS A 20 -2.88 -15.79 -16.83
CA LYS A 20 -1.68 -16.60 -16.93
C LYS A 20 -1.72 -17.72 -15.89
N GLN A 21 -1.55 -18.95 -16.32
CA GLN A 21 -1.46 -20.06 -15.39
C GLN A 21 -0.22 -19.94 -14.52
N VAL A 22 -0.38 -20.19 -13.23
CA VAL A 22 0.72 -20.17 -12.25
C VAL A 22 1.66 -21.36 -12.54
N ASN A 23 2.95 -21.07 -12.63
CA ASN A 23 3.99 -22.07 -12.68
C ASN A 23 4.52 -22.30 -11.27
N ILE A 24 4.42 -23.53 -10.77
CA ILE A 24 4.79 -23.89 -9.40
C ILE A 24 6.28 -23.68 -9.15
N GLU A 25 7.15 -24.07 -10.08
CA GLU A 25 8.60 -23.86 -9.94
C GLU A 25 8.99 -22.39 -9.83
N LYS A 26 8.30 -21.53 -10.60
CA LYS A 26 8.50 -20.09 -10.49
C LYS A 26 7.95 -19.52 -9.16
N LEU A 27 6.85 -20.10 -8.68
CA LEU A 27 6.25 -19.68 -7.41
C LEU A 27 7.17 -19.99 -6.23
N GLU A 28 7.79 -21.17 -6.21
CA GLU A 28 8.72 -21.60 -5.15
C GLU A 28 10.02 -20.78 -5.12
N ASN A 29 10.40 -20.18 -6.25
CA ASN A 29 11.60 -19.35 -6.39
C ASN A 29 11.34 -17.85 -6.24
N ILE A 30 10.13 -17.44 -5.79
CA ILE A 30 9.83 -16.02 -5.49
C ILE A 30 10.29 -15.69 -4.09
N ASP A 31 11.34 -14.88 -4.01
CA ASP A 31 11.76 -14.28 -2.75
C ASP A 31 10.97 -12.99 -2.46
N PHE A 32 10.52 -12.85 -1.24
CA PHE A 32 9.88 -11.63 -0.77
C PHE A 32 10.92 -10.61 -0.32
N GLU A 33 10.90 -9.44 -0.92
CA GLU A 33 11.63 -8.30 -0.36
C GLU A 33 10.84 -7.69 0.80
N TRP A 34 11.37 -7.80 2.01
CA TRP A 34 10.77 -7.27 3.22
C TRP A 34 11.20 -5.82 3.50
N LEU A 35 10.26 -4.94 3.78
CA LEU A 35 10.52 -3.65 4.42
C LEU A 35 10.74 -3.82 5.92
N ILE A 36 9.93 -4.68 6.54
CA ILE A 36 10.07 -5.14 7.91
C ILE A 36 9.86 -6.64 7.91
N ASP A 37 10.87 -7.39 8.37
CA ASP A 37 10.85 -8.84 8.36
C ASP A 37 9.57 -9.41 8.98
N SER A 38 8.97 -10.36 8.28
CA SER A 38 7.74 -11.07 8.66
C SER A 38 6.52 -10.18 8.91
N PHE A 39 6.59 -8.89 8.57
CA PHE A 39 5.52 -7.94 8.83
C PHE A 39 5.10 -7.13 7.60
N LEU A 40 6.02 -6.52 6.88
CA LEU A 40 5.71 -5.62 5.77
C LEU A 40 6.56 -5.94 4.53
N VAL A 41 5.90 -6.40 3.49
CA VAL A 41 6.52 -6.74 2.19
C VAL A 41 6.58 -5.49 1.31
N LYS A 42 7.68 -5.32 0.57
CA LYS A 42 7.80 -4.31 -0.50
C LYS A 42 6.71 -4.49 -1.57
N GLN A 43 6.27 -3.39 -2.17
CA GLN A 43 5.30 -3.38 -3.26
C GLN A 43 3.97 -4.08 -2.92
N SER A 44 3.60 -4.10 -1.65
CA SER A 44 2.34 -4.67 -1.17
C SER A 44 1.33 -3.59 -0.80
N LEU A 45 0.04 -3.92 -0.92
CA LEU A 45 -1.05 -3.17 -0.33
C LEU A 45 -1.41 -3.79 1.01
N VAL A 46 -1.24 -3.05 2.08
CA VAL A 46 -1.54 -3.51 3.44
C VAL A 46 -2.65 -2.67 4.04
N MET A 47 -3.58 -3.31 4.73
CA MET A 47 -4.69 -2.65 5.40
C MET A 47 -4.66 -2.97 6.89
N PHE A 48 -4.63 -1.91 7.72
CA PHE A 48 -4.67 -2.02 9.17
C PHE A 48 -6.06 -1.66 9.69
N TYR A 49 -6.66 -2.57 10.43
CA TYR A 49 -7.94 -2.37 11.07
C TYR A 49 -7.76 -2.19 12.57
N ALA A 50 -8.46 -1.22 13.12
CA ALA A 50 -8.52 -1.01 14.55
C ALA A 50 -9.77 -0.19 14.90
N SER A 51 -10.31 -0.40 16.09
CA SER A 51 -11.41 0.40 16.61
C SER A 51 -11.04 1.88 16.75
N ALA A 52 -12.04 2.75 16.79
CA ALA A 52 -11.83 4.16 17.06
C ALA A 52 -11.12 4.35 18.42
N GLY A 53 -10.17 5.26 18.48
CA GLY A 53 -9.41 5.54 19.69
C GLY A 53 -8.31 4.54 20.08
N SER A 54 -8.12 3.47 19.29
CA SER A 54 -7.11 2.42 19.56
C SER A 54 -5.65 2.82 19.30
N GLY A 55 -5.41 4.03 18.80
CA GLY A 55 -4.06 4.50 18.48
C GLY A 55 -3.57 4.18 17.06
N LYS A 56 -4.45 3.72 16.17
CA LYS A 56 -4.11 3.39 14.77
C LYS A 56 -3.33 4.50 14.06
N SER A 57 -3.76 5.74 14.16
CA SER A 57 -3.08 6.88 13.52
C SER A 57 -1.69 7.15 14.10
N TYR A 58 -1.52 6.97 15.40
CA TYR A 58 -0.20 7.03 16.03
C TYR A 58 0.71 5.92 15.51
N PHE A 59 0.20 4.70 15.48
CA PHE A 59 0.94 3.56 14.94
C PHE A 59 1.40 3.83 13.51
N MET A 60 0.52 4.34 12.64
CA MET A 60 0.84 4.63 11.24
C MET A 60 1.90 5.73 11.11
N LEU A 61 1.83 6.78 11.93
CA LEU A 61 2.85 7.84 11.96
C LEU A 61 4.21 7.30 12.41
N TYR A 62 4.25 6.53 13.48
CA TYR A 62 5.49 5.93 13.98
C TYR A 62 6.07 4.89 13.04
N LEU A 63 5.23 4.07 12.40
CA LEU A 63 5.66 3.13 11.36
C LEU A 63 6.31 3.88 10.19
N SER A 64 5.68 4.95 9.73
CA SER A 64 6.21 5.80 8.66
C SER A 64 7.57 6.39 9.03
N LYS A 65 7.69 6.92 10.24
CA LYS A 65 8.95 7.44 10.76
C LYS A 65 10.03 6.36 10.85
N TYR A 66 9.70 5.20 11.39
CA TYR A 66 10.60 4.06 11.48
C TYR A 66 11.16 3.66 10.11
N LEU A 67 10.31 3.59 9.08
CA LEU A 67 10.72 3.22 7.72
C LEU A 67 11.70 4.24 7.14
N LEU A 68 11.49 5.54 7.37
CA LEU A 68 12.42 6.59 6.93
C LEU A 68 13.72 6.57 7.72
N ASP A 69 13.65 6.55 9.05
CA ASP A 69 14.83 6.62 9.92
C ASP A 69 15.78 5.42 9.74
N ASN A 70 15.23 4.28 9.34
CA ASN A 70 16.01 3.07 9.06
C ASN A 70 16.32 2.88 7.55
N ASN A 71 16.14 3.91 6.73
CA ASN A 71 16.40 3.88 5.29
C ASN A 71 15.73 2.72 4.55
N LYS A 72 14.54 2.32 5.02
CA LYS A 72 13.73 1.26 4.38
C LYS A 72 12.98 1.78 3.16
N VAL A 73 12.69 3.08 3.15
CA VAL A 73 12.04 3.81 2.06
C VAL A 73 12.70 5.17 1.87
N ASP A 74 12.68 5.72 0.66
CA ASP A 74 13.29 7.00 0.34
C ASP A 74 12.41 8.18 0.76
N ARG A 75 11.10 8.01 0.72
CA ARG A 75 10.13 9.05 1.05
C ARG A 75 8.78 8.47 1.44
N ILE A 76 8.02 9.22 2.24
CA ILE A 76 6.67 8.90 2.67
C ILE A 76 5.70 9.98 2.20
N PHE A 77 4.59 9.56 1.61
CA PHE A 77 3.42 10.39 1.36
C PHE A 77 2.29 9.94 2.27
N TYR A 78 1.98 10.76 3.26
CA TYR A 78 0.96 10.46 4.26
C TYR A 78 -0.30 11.28 3.97
N PHE A 79 -1.40 10.61 3.68
CA PHE A 79 -2.69 11.23 3.41
C PHE A 79 -3.62 11.00 4.58
N ASP A 80 -4.01 12.06 5.25
CA ASP A 80 -4.93 12.04 6.39
C ASP A 80 -6.29 12.62 5.99
N GLY A 81 -7.30 11.76 5.99
CA GLY A 81 -8.67 12.14 5.62
C GLY A 81 -9.54 12.53 6.80
N ASP A 82 -9.11 12.31 8.03
CA ASP A 82 -9.94 12.42 9.22
C ASP A 82 -9.49 13.51 10.20
N ASN A 83 -8.25 13.96 10.12
CA ASN A 83 -7.67 14.90 11.05
C ASN A 83 -7.39 16.28 10.41
N ASN A 84 -7.00 17.23 11.23
CA ASN A 84 -6.60 18.57 10.84
C ASN A 84 -5.25 18.95 11.48
N GLU A 85 -4.76 20.13 11.14
CA GLU A 85 -3.48 20.65 11.64
C GLU A 85 -3.38 20.68 13.17
N ARG A 86 -4.48 20.98 13.86
CA ARG A 86 -4.53 20.99 15.32
C ARG A 86 -4.22 19.62 15.91
N ILE A 87 -4.88 18.59 15.40
CA ILE A 87 -4.67 17.20 15.83
C ILE A 87 -3.23 16.75 15.52
N LEU A 88 -2.71 17.13 14.36
CA LEU A 88 -1.32 16.82 14.00
C LEU A 88 -0.33 17.49 14.98
N LYS A 89 -0.59 18.75 15.37
CA LYS A 89 0.22 19.44 16.37
C LYS A 89 0.17 18.74 17.73
N GLU A 90 -1.00 18.34 18.19
CA GLU A 90 -1.18 17.58 19.43
C GLU A 90 -0.41 16.25 19.42
N ARG A 91 -0.28 15.62 18.24
CA ARG A 91 0.48 14.40 18.01
C ARG A 91 1.97 14.64 17.74
N LYS A 92 2.50 15.81 18.07
CA LYS A 92 3.89 16.20 17.81
C LYS A 92 4.30 16.08 16.34
N GLY A 93 3.39 16.40 15.44
CA GLY A 93 3.59 16.29 14.00
C GLY A 93 4.81 17.02 13.47
N SER A 94 5.26 18.10 14.16
CA SER A 94 6.49 18.80 13.80
C SER A 94 7.73 17.92 13.84
N GLU A 95 7.76 16.87 14.66
CA GLU A 95 8.89 15.93 14.72
C GLU A 95 8.96 15.06 13.46
N PHE A 96 7.81 14.70 12.88
CA PHE A 96 7.73 13.94 11.65
C PHE A 96 8.01 14.81 10.41
N LEU A 97 7.51 16.04 10.41
CA LEU A 97 7.65 16.99 9.30
C LEU A 97 9.03 17.61 9.18
N LYS A 98 9.89 17.46 10.17
CA LYS A 98 11.30 17.89 10.09
C LYS A 98 12.11 17.08 9.09
N SER A 99 11.68 15.85 8.77
CA SER A 99 12.30 15.07 7.72
C SER A 99 11.94 15.64 6.34
N SER A 100 12.95 15.94 5.52
CA SER A 100 12.75 16.44 4.16
C SER A 100 12.01 15.46 3.23
N ASN A 101 11.91 14.20 3.63
CA ASN A 101 11.33 13.11 2.85
C ASN A 101 9.98 12.62 3.39
N PHE A 102 9.38 13.34 4.36
CA PHE A 102 8.06 13.06 4.88
C PHE A 102 7.07 14.14 4.43
N TYR A 103 6.13 13.78 3.57
CA TYR A 103 5.13 14.67 3.01
C TYR A 103 3.76 14.34 3.60
N TYR A 104 3.17 15.29 4.30
CA TYR A 104 1.87 15.11 4.96
C TYR A 104 0.80 15.95 4.28
N PHE A 105 -0.31 15.32 3.95
CA PHE A 105 -1.43 15.96 3.26
C PHE A 105 -2.73 15.73 4.01
N PHE A 106 -3.51 16.79 4.20
CA PHE A 106 -4.88 16.69 4.66
C PHE A 106 -5.83 16.62 3.48
N SER A 107 -6.95 15.89 3.64
CA SER A 107 -8.03 15.94 2.68
C SER A 107 -8.87 17.19 2.94
N ASN A 108 -8.84 18.15 2.03
CA ASN A 108 -9.74 19.30 2.04
C ASN A 108 -11.14 18.96 1.50
N ASN A 109 -11.36 17.74 1.08
CA ASN A 109 -12.55 17.34 0.35
C ASN A 109 -13.29 16.22 1.09
N THR A 110 -14.60 16.40 1.30
CA THR A 110 -15.47 15.40 1.90
C THR A 110 -15.62 14.13 1.04
N ASN A 111 -15.20 14.20 -0.23
CA ASN A 111 -15.27 13.08 -1.16
C ASN A 111 -13.94 12.30 -1.21
N LYS A 112 -13.83 11.26 -0.38
CA LYS A 112 -12.64 10.39 -0.26
C LYS A 112 -12.23 9.71 -1.58
N PHE A 113 -13.11 9.60 -2.56
CA PHE A 113 -12.79 9.02 -3.87
C PHE A 113 -12.03 9.95 -4.82
N SER A 114 -11.98 11.24 -4.54
CA SER A 114 -11.23 12.19 -5.34
C SER A 114 -9.73 11.97 -5.29
N LEU A 115 -9.21 11.49 -4.16
CA LEU A 115 -7.78 11.27 -3.95
C LEU A 115 -7.17 10.32 -5.00
N PHE A 116 -7.79 9.19 -5.26
CA PHE A 116 -7.30 8.23 -6.26
C PHE A 116 -7.35 8.79 -7.68
N ARG A 117 -8.37 9.57 -7.99
CA ARG A 117 -8.49 10.26 -9.28
C ARG A 117 -7.41 11.32 -9.46
N ASP A 118 -7.12 12.07 -8.41
CA ASP A 118 -6.16 13.16 -8.42
C ASP A 118 -4.72 12.63 -8.44
N LEU A 119 -4.44 11.53 -7.76
CA LEU A 119 -3.16 10.81 -7.85
C LEU A 119 -2.87 10.27 -9.26
N LYS A 120 -3.90 9.84 -9.99
CA LYS A 120 -3.75 9.42 -11.39
C LYS A 120 -3.39 10.57 -12.32
N LYS A 121 -3.82 11.80 -12.02
CA LYS A 121 -3.50 13.00 -12.79
C LYS A 121 -2.11 13.56 -12.50
N ALA A 122 -1.55 13.25 -11.33
CA ALA A 122 -0.24 13.72 -10.90
C ALA A 122 0.94 12.94 -11.51
N LYS A 123 0.64 11.96 -12.33
CA LYS A 123 1.62 11.27 -13.17
C LYS A 123 1.79 12.03 -14.47
#